data_31915b277c3d02ccfddf52d21d5fe3f8
#
_entry.id   31915b277c3d02ccfddf52d21d5fe3f8
#
_cell.length_a   1.000
_cell.length_b   1.000
_cell.length_c   1.000
_cell.angle_alpha   90.00
_cell.angle_beta   90.00
_cell.angle_gamma   90.00
#
_symmetry.space_group_name_H-M   'P 1'
#
loop_
_entity.id
_entity.type
_entity.pdbx_description
1 polymer ?
#
loop_
_entity_poly.entity_id
_entity_poly.type
_entity_poly.pdbx_seq_one_letter_code
_entity_poly.pdbx_strand_id
1 'polypeptide(L)'
;MRRVAAEEYLDGFDAILAEVSRTGRRMTRQELDQRGELGERAAEDGVSQRQVVSAYVTAAREAWSGLPGVRQGATARDVTVVAESVLDALGQAVEAVCAGHSRAQVLAVRQEVAARREFVDDLLYGRSDLGRLAERAERFGLRLAHDHVVAVAVGPEPYGDTHRVTRQVESALTARFGDRRILLTTKDGRLVCIAPGSRDDMVTCFAEQARAAAGGGSVAIGRAH
;
A
#
# COMPACT_ATOMS: atom_id res chain seq x y z
N MET A 1 -1.86 14.23 -13.59
CA MET A 1 -1.56 13.93 -12.18
C MET A 1 -0.73 15.09 -11.62
N ARG A 2 -1.30 15.88 -10.69
CA ARG A 2 -0.59 16.99 -10.02
C ARG A 2 0.49 16.37 -9.14
N ARG A 3 1.75 16.75 -9.32
CA ARG A 3 2.85 16.34 -8.43
C ARG A 3 2.63 17.11 -7.12
N VAL A 4 2.03 16.46 -6.13
CA VAL A 4 1.87 17.04 -4.79
C VAL A 4 3.28 17.15 -4.20
N ALA A 5 3.66 18.35 -3.77
CA ALA A 5 4.97 18.54 -3.18
C ALA A 5 4.97 17.92 -1.77
N ALA A 6 6.01 17.18 -1.43
CA ALA A 6 6.12 16.52 -0.10
C ALA A 6 6.11 17.53 1.07
N GLU A 7 6.30 18.79 0.78
CA GLU A 7 6.24 19.93 1.71
C GLU A 7 4.85 20.16 2.30
N GLU A 8 3.77 19.75 1.59
CA GLU A 8 2.39 19.85 2.11
C GLU A 8 2.15 18.98 3.35
N TYR A 9 3.03 17.99 3.60
CA TYR A 9 2.93 17.08 4.75
C TYR A 9 3.82 17.52 5.94
N LEU A 10 4.36 18.75 5.90
CA LEU A 10 5.17 19.34 6.98
C LEU A 10 4.36 20.27 7.89
N ASP A 11 3.07 20.46 7.63
CA ASP A 11 2.23 21.46 8.31
C ASP A 11 2.49 21.55 9.82
N GLY A 12 2.86 22.76 10.29
CA GLY A 12 3.17 23.04 11.69
C GLY A 12 4.51 22.46 12.21
N PHE A 13 5.29 21.74 11.40
CA PHE A 13 6.54 21.12 11.87
C PHE A 13 7.60 22.14 12.29
N ASP A 14 7.71 23.26 11.57
CA ASP A 14 8.64 24.35 11.91
C ASP A 14 8.36 24.96 13.28
N ALA A 15 7.07 25.13 13.61
CA ALA A 15 6.65 25.63 14.92
C ALA A 15 7.01 24.64 16.03
N ILE A 16 6.85 23.35 15.79
CA ILE A 16 7.26 22.28 16.73
C ILE A 16 8.77 22.33 16.97
N LEU A 17 9.57 22.39 15.91
CA LEU A 17 11.04 22.47 16.01
C LEU A 17 11.46 23.72 16.78
N ALA A 18 10.85 24.87 16.50
CA ALA A 18 11.14 26.12 17.20
C ALA A 18 10.86 26.00 18.71
N GLU A 19 9.72 25.44 19.08
CA GLU A 19 9.33 25.27 20.48
C GLU A 19 10.20 24.23 21.18
N VAL A 20 10.48 23.09 20.56
CA VAL A 20 11.36 22.05 21.07
C VAL A 20 12.78 22.61 21.30
N SER A 21 13.31 23.38 20.34
CA SER A 21 14.64 23.99 20.46
C SER A 21 14.75 24.97 21.63
N ARG A 22 13.63 25.65 21.96
CA ARG A 22 13.58 26.64 23.03
C ARG A 22 13.41 26.02 24.42
N THR A 23 12.65 24.93 24.52
CA THR A 23 12.20 24.36 25.80
C THR A 23 12.84 23.02 26.15
N GLY A 24 13.39 22.32 25.17
CA GLY A 24 13.86 20.94 25.31
C GLY A 24 12.73 19.92 25.51
N ARG A 25 11.45 20.30 25.30
CA ARG A 25 10.32 19.38 25.46
C ARG A 25 10.28 18.32 24.36
N ARG A 26 9.65 17.22 24.64
CA ARG A 26 9.28 16.22 23.62
C ARG A 26 8.03 16.65 22.88
N MET A 27 7.79 16.03 21.73
CA MET A 27 6.52 16.16 21.01
C MET A 27 5.36 15.65 21.87
N THR A 28 4.25 16.34 21.78
CA THR A 28 3.00 15.94 22.45
C THR A 28 2.33 14.81 21.65
N ARG A 29 1.43 14.08 22.33
CA ARG A 29 0.64 13.04 21.66
C ARG A 29 -0.17 13.60 20.48
N GLN A 30 -0.78 14.77 20.65
CA GLN A 30 -1.54 15.43 19.59
C GLN A 30 -0.66 15.77 18.36
N GLU A 31 0.56 16.27 18.58
CA GLU A 31 1.50 16.54 17.49
C GLU A 31 1.90 15.25 16.77
N LEU A 32 2.11 14.15 17.48
CA LEU A 32 2.42 12.84 16.90
C LEU A 32 1.24 12.27 16.12
N ASP A 33 0.03 12.34 16.68
CA ASP A 33 -1.18 11.88 16.00
C ASP A 33 -1.39 12.65 14.69
N GLN A 34 -1.20 13.97 14.70
CA GLN A 34 -1.27 14.81 13.49
C GLN A 34 -0.21 14.41 12.44
N ARG A 35 1.02 14.07 12.87
CA ARG A 35 2.05 13.54 11.93
C ARG A 35 1.59 12.21 11.32
N GLY A 36 0.98 11.34 12.11
CA GLY A 36 0.38 10.09 11.63
C GLY A 36 -0.68 10.33 10.54
N GLU A 37 -1.60 11.26 10.78
CA GLU A 37 -2.65 11.64 9.80
C GLU A 37 -2.05 12.20 8.50
N LEU A 38 -0.99 13.03 8.59
CA LEU A 38 -0.29 13.52 7.41
C LEU A 38 0.39 12.39 6.63
N GLY A 39 0.92 11.38 7.33
CA GLY A 39 1.46 10.17 6.71
C GLY A 39 0.41 9.36 5.97
N GLU A 40 -0.78 9.19 6.54
CA GLU A 40 -1.92 8.52 5.90
C GLU A 40 -2.32 9.26 4.62
N ARG A 41 -2.50 10.58 4.70
CA ARG A 41 -2.83 11.42 3.54
C ARG A 41 -1.77 11.33 2.43
N ALA A 42 -0.48 11.35 2.80
CA ALA A 42 0.61 11.21 1.83
C ALA A 42 0.53 9.88 1.06
N ALA A 43 0.19 8.79 1.75
CA ALA A 43 0.00 7.49 1.11
C ALA A 43 -1.21 7.48 0.16
N GLU A 44 -2.32 8.09 0.55
CA GLU A 44 -3.54 8.22 -0.27
C GLU A 44 -3.28 9.05 -1.53
N ASP A 45 -2.48 10.12 -1.42
CA ASP A 45 -2.06 10.96 -2.54
C ASP A 45 -0.96 10.33 -3.42
N GLY A 46 -0.49 9.13 -3.07
CA GLY A 46 0.53 8.38 -3.82
C GLY A 46 1.95 8.92 -3.65
N VAL A 47 2.19 9.72 -2.61
CA VAL A 47 3.54 10.19 -2.25
C VAL A 47 4.27 9.08 -1.51
N SER A 48 5.48 8.73 -1.96
CA SER A 48 6.23 7.66 -1.33
C SER A 48 6.72 8.05 0.07
N GLN A 49 6.77 7.07 0.97
CA GLN A 49 7.30 7.25 2.33
C GLN A 49 8.70 7.90 2.32
N ARG A 50 9.56 7.50 1.37
CA ARG A 50 10.90 8.08 1.20
C ARG A 50 10.87 9.58 0.91
N GLN A 51 9.92 10.04 0.08
CA GLN A 51 9.78 11.47 -0.24
C GLN A 51 9.35 12.26 0.99
N VAL A 52 8.41 11.74 1.76
CA VAL A 52 7.94 12.38 3.00
C VAL A 52 9.08 12.47 4.02
N VAL A 53 9.79 11.36 4.28
CA VAL A 53 10.95 11.36 5.20
C VAL A 53 12.02 12.38 4.76
N SER A 54 12.32 12.42 3.45
CA SER A 54 13.28 13.38 2.90
C SER A 54 12.85 14.84 3.15
N ALA A 55 11.54 15.14 3.05
CA ALA A 55 11.02 16.48 3.33
C ALA A 55 11.22 16.86 4.80
N TYR A 56 10.92 15.98 5.76
CA TYR A 56 11.13 16.23 7.19
C TYR A 56 12.61 16.49 7.53
N VAL A 57 13.51 15.67 6.98
CA VAL A 57 14.95 15.83 7.19
C VAL A 57 15.45 17.16 6.59
N THR A 58 14.96 17.50 5.40
CA THR A 58 15.33 18.76 4.73
C THR A 58 14.81 19.96 5.52
N ALA A 59 13.55 19.95 5.96
CA ALA A 59 12.96 21.02 6.75
C ALA A 59 13.72 21.24 8.07
N ALA A 60 14.05 20.17 8.78
CA ALA A 60 14.84 20.27 10.03
C ALA A 60 16.24 20.87 9.79
N ARG A 61 16.90 20.46 8.70
CA ARG A 61 18.22 21.00 8.32
C ARG A 61 18.14 22.48 7.96
N GLU A 62 17.15 22.89 7.21
CA GLU A 62 16.96 24.28 6.78
C GLU A 62 16.58 25.20 7.95
N ALA A 63 15.74 24.69 8.86
CA ALA A 63 15.34 25.43 10.05
C ALA A 63 16.49 25.61 11.05
N TRP A 64 17.49 24.72 11.08
CA TRP A 64 18.50 24.60 12.14
C TRP A 64 19.11 25.93 12.61
N SER A 65 19.69 26.72 11.69
CA SER A 65 20.35 27.98 12.02
C SER A 65 19.41 29.08 12.51
N GLY A 66 18.11 28.94 12.20
CA GLY A 66 17.04 29.88 12.60
C GLY A 66 16.39 29.53 13.93
N LEU A 67 16.60 28.33 14.46
CA LEU A 67 15.95 27.86 15.67
C LEU A 67 16.31 28.74 16.88
N PRO A 68 15.32 29.15 17.71
CA PRO A 68 15.55 30.02 18.86
C PRO A 68 16.60 29.47 19.81
N GLY A 69 16.60 28.19 20.13
CA GLY A 69 17.56 27.57 21.03
C GLY A 69 18.99 27.56 20.49
N VAL A 70 19.17 27.44 19.15
CA VAL A 70 20.48 27.52 18.51
C VAL A 70 21.02 28.95 18.54
N ARG A 71 20.17 29.95 18.24
CA ARG A 71 20.54 31.36 18.21
C ARG A 71 20.85 31.96 19.61
N GLN A 72 20.22 31.40 20.64
CA GLN A 72 20.38 31.85 22.04
C GLN A 72 21.42 31.03 22.81
N GLY A 73 21.90 29.91 22.26
CA GLY A 73 22.90 29.06 22.89
C GLY A 73 24.22 29.79 23.08
N ALA A 74 24.59 30.04 24.34
CA ALA A 74 25.80 30.76 24.69
C ALA A 74 27.04 29.86 24.69
N THR A 75 26.87 28.56 24.84
CA THR A 75 27.97 27.60 24.94
C THR A 75 27.75 26.40 23.98
N ALA A 76 28.84 25.71 23.63
CA ALA A 76 28.75 24.46 22.85
C ALA A 76 27.85 23.42 23.53
N ARG A 77 27.82 23.39 24.86
CA ARG A 77 26.96 22.48 25.62
C ARG A 77 25.49 22.79 25.41
N ASP A 78 25.11 24.09 25.41
CA ASP A 78 23.70 24.49 25.16
C ASP A 78 23.26 24.05 23.76
N VAL A 79 24.12 24.27 22.76
CA VAL A 79 23.84 23.84 21.37
C VAL A 79 23.73 22.32 21.27
N THR A 80 24.53 21.56 22.03
CA THR A 80 24.41 20.08 22.06
C THR A 80 23.07 19.64 22.61
N VAL A 81 22.61 20.21 23.72
CA VAL A 81 21.29 19.86 24.30
C VAL A 81 20.16 20.21 23.35
N VAL A 82 20.26 21.35 22.66
CA VAL A 82 19.28 21.73 21.63
C VAL A 82 19.28 20.70 20.45
N ALA A 83 20.48 20.29 20.02
CA ALA A 83 20.62 19.32 18.93
C ALA A 83 19.99 17.98 19.29
N GLU A 84 20.23 17.47 20.49
CA GLU A 84 19.60 16.24 20.99
C GLU A 84 18.08 16.36 20.97
N SER A 85 17.51 17.44 21.50
CA SER A 85 16.07 17.66 21.54
C SER A 85 15.44 17.76 20.13
N VAL A 86 16.10 18.44 19.21
CA VAL A 86 15.63 18.60 17.81
C VAL A 86 15.72 17.27 17.05
N LEU A 87 16.80 16.50 17.24
CA LEU A 87 16.96 15.18 16.63
C LEU A 87 15.93 14.19 17.17
N ASP A 88 15.63 14.22 18.47
CA ASP A 88 14.58 13.42 19.08
C ASP A 88 13.20 13.76 18.50
N ALA A 89 12.87 15.05 18.36
CA ALA A 89 11.61 15.48 17.77
C ALA A 89 11.51 15.09 16.28
N LEU A 90 12.60 15.24 15.52
CA LEU A 90 12.65 14.76 14.13
C LEU A 90 12.42 13.25 14.04
N GLY A 91 13.12 12.47 14.89
CA GLY A 91 12.94 11.01 14.95
C GLY A 91 11.50 10.61 15.23
N GLN A 92 10.88 11.22 16.26
CA GLN A 92 9.50 10.98 16.63
C GLN A 92 8.52 11.36 15.50
N ALA A 93 8.73 12.50 14.84
CA ALA A 93 7.89 12.94 13.72
C ALA A 93 7.99 11.99 12.52
N VAL A 94 9.21 11.57 12.16
CA VAL A 94 9.46 10.60 11.08
C VAL A 94 8.82 9.25 11.40
N GLU A 95 8.95 8.75 12.63
CA GLU A 95 8.33 7.50 13.06
C GLU A 95 6.80 7.57 12.95
N ALA A 96 6.20 8.65 13.46
CA ALA A 96 4.75 8.84 13.42
C ALA A 96 4.21 8.93 11.99
N VAL A 97 4.87 9.69 11.10
CA VAL A 97 4.45 9.82 9.70
C VAL A 97 4.62 8.50 8.94
N CYS A 98 5.69 7.76 9.20
CA CYS A 98 5.91 6.45 8.60
C CYS A 98 4.87 5.42 9.06
N ALA A 99 4.50 5.44 10.34
CA ALA A 99 3.47 4.57 10.88
C ALA A 99 2.10 4.85 10.24
N GLY A 100 1.72 6.13 10.08
CA GLY A 100 0.50 6.53 9.38
C GLY A 100 0.49 6.08 7.92
N HIS A 101 1.56 6.36 7.20
CA HIS A 101 1.72 5.96 5.80
C HIS A 101 1.56 4.43 5.62
N SER A 102 2.20 3.65 6.49
CA SER A 102 2.11 2.19 6.46
C SER A 102 0.69 1.68 6.77
N ARG A 103 -0.02 2.32 7.73
CA ARG A 103 -1.43 1.97 8.04
C ARG A 103 -2.33 2.17 6.82
N ALA A 104 -2.21 3.32 6.14
CA ALA A 104 -3.00 3.60 4.95
C ALA A 104 -2.72 2.60 3.82
N GLN A 105 -1.46 2.24 3.58
CA GLN A 105 -1.10 1.23 2.60
C GLN A 105 -1.70 -0.14 2.92
N VAL A 106 -1.63 -0.59 4.18
CA VAL A 106 -2.22 -1.86 4.60
C VAL A 106 -3.73 -1.84 4.43
N LEU A 107 -4.38 -0.72 4.76
CA LEU A 107 -5.82 -0.56 4.58
C LEU A 107 -6.22 -0.62 3.10
N ALA A 108 -5.50 0.10 2.23
CA ALA A 108 -5.74 0.10 0.79
C ALA A 108 -5.63 -1.32 0.18
N VAL A 109 -4.61 -2.09 0.56
CA VAL A 109 -4.46 -3.48 0.12
C VAL A 109 -5.63 -4.35 0.60
N ARG A 110 -6.05 -4.21 1.86
CA ARG A 110 -7.20 -4.96 2.40
C ARG A 110 -8.51 -4.64 1.67
N GLN A 111 -8.74 -3.35 1.37
CA GLN A 111 -9.92 -2.90 0.64
C GLN A 111 -9.93 -3.43 -0.79
N GLU A 112 -8.77 -3.44 -1.47
CA GLU A 112 -8.65 -3.99 -2.82
C GLU A 112 -8.95 -5.50 -2.85
N VAL A 113 -8.41 -6.26 -1.89
CA VAL A 113 -8.69 -7.70 -1.75
C VAL A 113 -10.17 -7.95 -1.47
N ALA A 114 -10.78 -7.18 -0.58
CA ALA A 114 -12.21 -7.31 -0.28
C ALA A 114 -13.08 -6.99 -1.51
N ALA A 115 -12.74 -5.94 -2.25
CA ALA A 115 -13.45 -5.54 -3.46
C ALA A 115 -13.36 -6.61 -4.57
N ARG A 116 -12.19 -7.26 -4.73
CA ARG A 116 -12.02 -8.38 -5.66
C ARG A 116 -12.90 -9.57 -5.29
N ARG A 117 -12.94 -9.94 -4.03
CA ARG A 117 -13.78 -11.06 -3.55
C ARG A 117 -15.26 -10.78 -3.77
N GLU A 118 -15.71 -9.59 -3.38
CA GLU A 118 -17.10 -9.18 -3.59
C GLU A 118 -17.47 -9.17 -5.07
N PHE A 119 -16.58 -8.70 -5.95
CA PHE A 119 -16.80 -8.73 -7.38
C PHE A 119 -16.94 -10.16 -7.93
N VAL A 120 -16.08 -11.09 -7.49
CA VAL A 120 -16.16 -12.50 -7.89
C VAL A 120 -17.46 -13.15 -7.36
N ASP A 121 -17.87 -12.81 -6.15
CA ASP A 121 -19.16 -13.29 -5.60
C ASP A 121 -20.35 -12.79 -6.41
N ASP A 122 -20.33 -11.52 -6.82
CA ASP A 122 -21.36 -10.95 -7.69
C ASP A 122 -21.39 -11.62 -9.07
N LEU A 123 -20.24 -11.93 -9.65
CA LEU A 123 -20.16 -12.69 -10.91
C LEU A 123 -20.74 -14.08 -10.78
N LEU A 124 -20.44 -14.79 -9.68
CA LEU A 124 -20.87 -16.17 -9.49
C LEU A 124 -22.37 -16.30 -9.15
N TYR A 125 -22.91 -15.35 -8.39
CA TYR A 125 -24.27 -15.45 -7.84
C TYR A 125 -25.27 -14.49 -8.51
N GLY A 126 -24.84 -13.65 -9.44
CA GLY A 126 -25.72 -12.73 -10.19
C GLY A 126 -26.46 -11.72 -9.31
N ARG A 127 -25.83 -11.25 -8.24
CA ARG A 127 -26.48 -10.38 -7.24
C ARG A 127 -26.52 -8.91 -7.63
N SER A 128 -25.72 -8.51 -8.60
CA SER A 128 -25.58 -7.11 -9.04
C SER A 128 -26.20 -6.88 -10.41
N ASP A 129 -26.65 -5.66 -10.66
CA ASP A 129 -27.03 -5.18 -11.99
C ASP A 129 -25.85 -5.29 -12.97
N LEU A 130 -26.12 -5.68 -14.22
CA LEU A 130 -25.11 -5.92 -15.25
C LEU A 130 -24.27 -4.66 -15.55
N GLY A 131 -24.85 -3.47 -15.47
CA GLY A 131 -24.14 -2.21 -15.70
C GLY A 131 -23.07 -1.98 -14.63
N ARG A 132 -23.45 -2.11 -13.36
CA ARG A 132 -22.53 -1.98 -12.21
C ARG A 132 -21.45 -3.07 -12.22
N LEU A 133 -21.83 -4.29 -12.64
CA LEU A 133 -20.89 -5.39 -12.76
C LEU A 133 -19.84 -5.10 -13.84
N ALA A 134 -20.24 -4.52 -14.99
CA ALA A 134 -19.33 -4.14 -16.06
C ALA A 134 -18.35 -3.02 -15.63
N GLU A 135 -18.83 -1.99 -14.94
CA GLU A 135 -17.96 -0.93 -14.39
C GLU A 135 -16.90 -1.48 -13.42
N ARG A 136 -17.33 -2.39 -12.53
CA ARG A 136 -16.39 -3.04 -11.58
C ARG A 136 -15.41 -3.96 -12.30
N ALA A 137 -15.85 -4.68 -13.36
CA ALA A 137 -14.98 -5.52 -14.16
C ALA A 137 -13.86 -4.72 -14.83
N GLU A 138 -14.17 -3.56 -15.40
CA GLU A 138 -13.17 -2.68 -16.00
C GLU A 138 -12.11 -2.20 -14.99
N ARG A 139 -12.50 -1.93 -13.76
CA ARG A 139 -11.57 -1.61 -12.66
C ARG A 139 -10.55 -2.74 -12.43
N PHE A 140 -10.98 -4.00 -12.55
CA PHE A 140 -10.11 -5.17 -12.42
C PHE A 140 -9.49 -5.63 -13.75
N GLY A 141 -9.62 -4.82 -14.81
CA GLY A 141 -9.04 -5.10 -16.12
C GLY A 141 -9.78 -6.15 -16.93
N LEU A 142 -10.98 -6.56 -16.50
CA LEU A 142 -11.84 -7.49 -17.22
C LEU A 142 -12.86 -6.76 -18.08
N ARG A 143 -13.10 -7.26 -19.29
CA ARG A 143 -14.12 -6.76 -20.20
C ARG A 143 -15.19 -7.83 -20.39
N LEU A 144 -16.27 -7.75 -19.65
CA LEU A 144 -17.35 -8.77 -19.65
C LEU A 144 -18.00 -9.00 -21.00
N ALA A 145 -17.79 -8.10 -21.97
CA ALA A 145 -18.24 -8.28 -23.35
C ALA A 145 -17.40 -9.29 -24.19
N HIS A 146 -16.31 -9.80 -23.63
CA HIS A 146 -15.44 -10.79 -24.27
C HIS A 146 -15.44 -12.09 -23.50
N ASP A 147 -15.09 -13.17 -24.19
CA ASP A 147 -14.96 -14.49 -23.58
C ASP A 147 -13.88 -14.50 -22.51
N HIS A 148 -14.16 -15.20 -21.42
CA HIS A 148 -13.23 -15.41 -20.31
C HIS A 148 -13.10 -16.89 -19.99
N VAL A 149 -11.90 -17.25 -19.50
CA VAL A 149 -11.62 -18.58 -18.95
C VAL A 149 -11.43 -18.46 -17.44
N VAL A 150 -12.08 -19.35 -16.71
CA VAL A 150 -11.90 -19.48 -15.26
C VAL A 150 -11.07 -20.71 -14.98
N ALA A 151 -9.99 -20.56 -14.24
CA ALA A 151 -9.19 -21.65 -13.72
C ALA A 151 -9.19 -21.64 -12.19
N VAL A 152 -9.25 -22.83 -11.60
CA VAL A 152 -9.34 -23.01 -10.15
C VAL A 152 -8.27 -23.98 -9.70
N ALA A 153 -7.45 -23.57 -8.74
CA ALA A 153 -6.47 -24.43 -8.09
C ALA A 153 -6.91 -24.80 -6.68
N VAL A 154 -6.73 -26.07 -6.34
CA VAL A 154 -6.96 -26.65 -5.01
C VAL A 154 -5.68 -27.29 -4.54
N GLY A 155 -5.23 -26.94 -3.33
CA GLY A 155 -4.04 -27.50 -2.71
C GLY A 155 -4.36 -28.43 -1.54
N PRO A 156 -3.31 -28.97 -0.91
CA PRO A 156 -3.44 -29.77 0.32
C PRO A 156 -4.04 -28.97 1.47
N GLU A 157 -3.77 -27.66 1.50
CA GLU A 157 -4.31 -26.72 2.48
C GLU A 157 -5.16 -25.64 1.78
N PRO A 158 -6.15 -25.05 2.49
CA PRO A 158 -6.95 -23.96 1.95
C PRO A 158 -6.08 -22.74 1.63
N TYR A 159 -6.26 -22.17 0.45
CA TYR A 159 -5.60 -20.93 0.05
C TYR A 159 -6.30 -19.71 0.64
N GLY A 160 -5.51 -18.83 1.27
CA GLY A 160 -5.89 -17.48 1.65
C GLY A 160 -5.06 -16.45 0.90
N ASP A 161 -5.41 -15.17 0.98
CA ASP A 161 -4.71 -14.10 0.24
C ASP A 161 -3.24 -13.93 0.70
N THR A 162 -2.95 -14.20 1.96
CA THR A 162 -1.60 -14.14 2.52
C THR A 162 -0.84 -15.46 2.38
N HIS A 163 -1.49 -16.50 1.83
CA HIS A 163 -0.87 -17.80 1.66
C HIS A 163 0.32 -17.72 0.70
N ARG A 164 1.41 -18.44 1.01
CA ARG A 164 2.65 -18.41 0.22
C ARG A 164 2.40 -18.71 -1.26
N VAL A 165 1.60 -19.72 -1.55
CA VAL A 165 1.27 -20.13 -2.93
C VAL A 165 0.55 -19.00 -3.66
N THR A 166 -0.46 -18.36 -3.03
CA THR A 166 -1.20 -17.24 -3.62
C THR A 166 -0.27 -16.11 -4.04
N ARG A 167 0.61 -15.67 -3.14
CA ARG A 167 1.58 -14.59 -3.42
C ARG A 167 2.60 -14.97 -4.49
N GLN A 168 3.06 -16.21 -4.51
CA GLN A 168 4.01 -16.69 -5.51
C GLN A 168 3.38 -16.72 -6.90
N VAL A 169 2.15 -17.24 -7.02
CA VAL A 169 1.39 -17.28 -8.27
C VAL A 169 1.09 -15.85 -8.76
N GLU A 170 0.60 -14.98 -7.87
CA GLU A 170 0.34 -13.56 -8.20
C GLU A 170 1.59 -12.85 -8.72
N SER A 171 2.70 -12.98 -8.02
CA SER A 171 3.97 -12.39 -8.43
C SER A 171 4.44 -12.89 -9.80
N ALA A 172 4.32 -14.20 -10.07
CA ALA A 172 4.73 -14.78 -11.34
C ALA A 172 3.85 -14.32 -12.51
N LEU A 173 2.52 -14.27 -12.30
CA LEU A 173 1.58 -13.78 -13.31
C LEU A 173 1.77 -12.28 -13.58
N THR A 174 1.92 -11.48 -12.54
CA THR A 174 2.18 -10.04 -12.66
C THR A 174 3.49 -9.75 -13.38
N ALA A 175 4.56 -10.47 -13.04
CA ALA A 175 5.86 -10.30 -13.70
C ALA A 175 5.82 -10.63 -15.20
N ARG A 176 5.02 -11.62 -15.60
CA ARG A 176 4.96 -12.09 -16.99
C ARG A 176 3.93 -11.33 -17.83
N PHE A 177 2.80 -10.95 -17.29
CA PHE A 177 1.65 -10.42 -18.04
C PHE A 177 1.21 -9.00 -17.61
N GLY A 178 1.72 -8.49 -16.48
CA GLY A 178 1.29 -7.25 -15.86
C GLY A 178 -0.07 -7.37 -15.15
N ASP A 179 -0.44 -6.34 -14.39
CA ASP A 179 -1.62 -6.36 -13.49
C ASP A 179 -3.00 -6.27 -14.18
N ARG A 180 -3.04 -5.93 -15.46
CA ARG A 180 -4.27 -5.37 -16.06
C ARG A 180 -5.17 -6.35 -16.81
N ARG A 181 -4.93 -7.65 -16.78
CA ARG A 181 -5.72 -8.59 -17.58
C ARG A 181 -6.05 -9.92 -16.92
N ILE A 182 -5.62 -10.10 -15.68
CA ILE A 182 -5.85 -11.33 -14.92
C ILE A 182 -6.42 -10.94 -13.58
N LEU A 183 -7.60 -11.48 -13.25
CA LEU A 183 -8.13 -11.40 -11.92
C LEU A 183 -7.75 -12.66 -11.14
N LEU A 184 -6.90 -12.51 -10.14
CA LEU A 184 -6.54 -13.56 -9.20
C LEU A 184 -7.19 -13.27 -7.85
N THR A 185 -7.86 -14.24 -7.26
CA THR A 185 -8.50 -14.12 -5.95
C THR A 185 -8.57 -15.47 -5.24
N THR A 186 -8.86 -15.45 -3.95
CA THR A 186 -9.16 -16.68 -3.20
C THR A 186 -10.65 -16.76 -2.90
N LYS A 187 -11.26 -17.95 -3.10
CA LYS A 187 -12.65 -18.23 -2.82
C LYS A 187 -12.79 -19.62 -2.21
N ASP A 188 -13.41 -19.72 -1.04
CA ASP A 188 -13.68 -20.98 -0.33
C ASP A 188 -12.44 -21.88 -0.21
N GLY A 189 -11.30 -21.28 0.12
CA GLY A 189 -10.01 -21.98 0.23
C GLY A 189 -9.37 -22.39 -1.10
N ARG A 190 -9.91 -21.92 -2.23
CA ARG A 190 -9.41 -22.19 -3.59
C ARG A 190 -8.79 -20.93 -4.17
N LEU A 191 -7.80 -21.11 -5.04
CA LEU A 191 -7.22 -20.01 -5.81
C LEU A 191 -7.93 -19.96 -7.17
N VAL A 192 -8.56 -18.83 -7.48
CA VAL A 192 -9.36 -18.62 -8.69
C VAL A 192 -8.65 -17.61 -9.58
N CYS A 193 -8.45 -17.96 -10.84
CA CYS A 193 -7.91 -17.11 -11.88
C CYS A 193 -8.95 -16.90 -12.98
N ILE A 194 -9.24 -15.64 -13.32
CA ILE A 194 -10.09 -15.28 -14.46
C ILE A 194 -9.20 -14.54 -15.47
N ALA A 195 -9.13 -15.09 -16.68
CA ALA A 195 -8.30 -14.54 -17.76
C ALA A 195 -9.13 -14.39 -19.05
N PRO A 196 -8.73 -13.52 -20.01
CA PRO A 196 -9.37 -13.44 -21.31
C PRO A 196 -9.33 -14.78 -22.05
N GLY A 197 -10.42 -15.18 -22.67
CA GLY A 197 -10.58 -16.46 -23.36
C GLY A 197 -9.60 -16.71 -24.52
N SER A 198 -9.03 -15.63 -25.09
CA SER A 198 -7.99 -15.69 -26.13
C SER A 198 -6.56 -15.88 -25.59
N ARG A 199 -6.38 -16.06 -24.27
CA ARG A 199 -5.07 -16.07 -23.60
C ARG A 199 -4.82 -17.38 -22.85
N ASP A 200 -4.76 -18.49 -23.58
CA ASP A 200 -4.43 -19.81 -23.02
C ASP A 200 -3.07 -19.84 -22.31
N ASP A 201 -2.14 -18.98 -22.72
CA ASP A 201 -0.83 -18.84 -22.10
C ASP A 201 -0.90 -18.34 -20.65
N MET A 202 -1.88 -17.50 -20.32
CA MET A 202 -2.12 -17.02 -18.96
C MET A 202 -2.62 -18.12 -18.03
N VAL A 203 -3.60 -18.88 -18.52
CA VAL A 203 -4.20 -19.97 -17.76
C VAL A 203 -3.22 -21.13 -17.57
N THR A 204 -2.44 -21.43 -18.61
CA THR A 204 -1.36 -22.43 -18.53
C THR A 204 -0.32 -22.04 -17.50
N CYS A 205 0.16 -20.78 -17.55
CA CYS A 205 1.11 -20.25 -16.58
C CYS A 205 0.55 -20.32 -15.15
N PHE A 206 -0.71 -19.92 -14.94
CA PHE A 206 -1.39 -20.08 -13.64
C PHE A 206 -1.34 -21.54 -13.15
N ALA A 207 -1.70 -22.49 -14.01
CA ALA A 207 -1.73 -23.90 -13.65
C ALA A 207 -0.33 -24.45 -13.29
N GLU A 208 0.69 -24.07 -14.06
CA GLU A 208 2.08 -24.46 -13.80
C GLU A 208 2.58 -23.88 -12.46
N GLN A 209 2.36 -22.60 -12.25
CA GLN A 209 2.80 -21.92 -11.03
C GLN A 209 2.07 -22.43 -9.79
N ALA A 210 0.75 -22.65 -9.89
CA ALA A 210 -0.03 -23.19 -8.78
C ALA A 210 0.43 -24.60 -8.38
N ARG A 211 0.70 -25.48 -9.35
CA ARG A 211 1.21 -26.85 -9.10
C ARG A 211 2.62 -26.83 -8.51
N ALA A 212 3.51 -26.03 -9.08
CA ALA A 212 4.89 -25.93 -8.62
C ALA A 212 4.97 -25.37 -7.20
N ALA A 213 4.18 -24.34 -6.88
CA ALA A 213 4.20 -23.71 -5.57
C ALA A 213 3.53 -24.53 -4.47
N ALA A 214 2.50 -25.30 -4.81
CA ALA A 214 1.72 -26.08 -3.85
C ALA A 214 2.39 -27.40 -3.43
N GLY A 215 3.38 -27.90 -4.19
CA GLY A 215 4.01 -29.21 -3.93
C GLY A 215 3.02 -30.39 -4.10
N GLY A 216 1.84 -30.15 -4.64
CA GLY A 216 0.74 -31.10 -4.83
C GLY A 216 -0.58 -30.35 -4.98
N GLY A 217 -1.61 -31.02 -5.48
CA GLY A 217 -2.93 -30.43 -5.69
C GLY A 217 -3.41 -30.58 -7.13
N SER A 218 -4.59 -30.05 -7.41
CA SER A 218 -5.22 -30.11 -8.72
C SER A 218 -5.58 -28.72 -9.24
N VAL A 219 -5.54 -28.56 -10.58
CA VAL A 219 -6.01 -27.37 -11.26
C VAL A 219 -7.05 -27.78 -12.27
N ALA A 220 -8.25 -27.19 -12.16
CA ALA A 220 -9.32 -27.32 -13.14
C ALA A 220 -9.38 -26.05 -14.00
N ILE A 221 -9.54 -26.19 -15.30
CA ILE A 221 -9.66 -25.09 -16.25
C ILE A 221 -11.02 -25.24 -16.93
N GLY A 222 -11.84 -24.17 -16.85
CA GLY A 222 -13.13 -24.09 -17.53
C GLY A 222 -12.96 -23.85 -19.04
N ARG A 223 -14.07 -23.91 -19.77
CA ARG A 223 -14.12 -23.48 -21.17
C ARG A 223 -14.27 -21.96 -21.22
N ALA A 224 -13.84 -21.34 -22.31
CA ALA A 224 -14.11 -19.93 -22.58
C ALA A 224 -15.60 -19.69 -22.78
N HIS A 225 -16.13 -18.68 -22.15
CA HIS A 225 -17.52 -18.23 -22.29
C HIS A 225 -17.57 -16.72 -22.31
#